data_b7d9ea37d9410cafc2855861bc6758d8
#
_entry.id   b7d9ea37d9410cafc2855861bc6758d8
#
_cell.length_a   1.000
_cell.length_b   1.000
_cell.length_c   1.000
_cell.angle_alpha   90.00
_cell.angle_beta   90.00
_cell.angle_gamma   90.00
#
_symmetry.space_group_name_H-M   'P 1'
#
loop_
_entity.id
_entity.type
_entity.pdbx_description
1 polymer ?
#
loop_
_entity_poly.entity_id
_entity_poly.type
_entity_poly.pdbx_seq_one_letter_code
_entity_poly.pdbx_strand_id
1 'polypeptide(L)'
;VIIAEHRLYYLMDIADRVIYLKNGRIEKDMSATAFAQFSEEQLRTMGLRSLHPARFSNIPNVVIGDSSIEVKDFLFSYGKIEAMNIPKMSVPQGAIVGILGDNGAGKTTFAKCLCGLEKSAKGTLQIGKEILGAKQRIKKCYMVMQDVNHQLFTESVSDEIMLSMQGQDEQTDKNQTEEILSSLNLLEYKELHPMSLSGGQKQRVA
;
A
#
# COMPACT_ATOMS: atom_id res chain seq x y z
N VAL A 1 18.46 26.31 -0.04
CA VAL A 1 17.19 25.58 0.00
C VAL A 1 17.28 24.51 1.08
N ILE A 2 16.23 24.34 1.88
CA ILE A 2 16.11 23.25 2.87
C ILE A 2 14.96 22.36 2.42
N ILE A 3 15.22 21.06 2.30
CA ILE A 3 14.24 20.06 1.88
C ILE A 3 14.14 19.01 2.99
N ALA A 4 12.94 18.82 3.54
CA ALA A 4 12.65 17.73 4.48
C ALA A 4 11.96 16.60 3.72
N GLU A 5 12.63 15.47 3.59
CA GLU A 5 12.17 14.35 2.76
C GLU A 5 12.71 13.02 3.32
N HIS A 6 11.99 11.94 3.06
CA HIS A 6 12.39 10.59 3.43
C HIS A 6 12.77 9.71 2.23
N ARG A 7 12.51 10.19 1.01
CA ARG A 7 12.97 9.58 -0.24
C ARG A 7 14.28 10.23 -0.65
N LEU A 8 15.39 9.60 -0.38
CA LEU A 8 16.71 10.23 -0.44
C LEU A 8 17.36 10.14 -1.83
N TYR A 9 17.02 9.12 -2.62
CA TYR A 9 17.74 8.77 -3.85
C TYR A 9 17.84 9.92 -4.86
N TYR A 10 16.79 10.73 -5.02
CA TYR A 10 16.80 11.85 -5.98
C TYR A 10 17.40 13.13 -5.42
N LEU A 11 17.64 13.19 -4.11
CA LEU A 11 18.26 14.33 -3.46
C LEU A 11 19.80 14.23 -3.43
N MET A 12 20.35 13.03 -3.52
CA MET A 12 21.79 12.80 -3.33
C MET A 12 22.64 13.52 -4.37
N ASP A 13 22.13 13.69 -5.61
CA ASP A 13 22.84 14.38 -6.68
C ASP A 13 22.83 15.91 -6.55
N ILE A 14 21.95 16.46 -5.71
CA ILE A 14 21.75 17.92 -5.57
C ILE A 14 21.98 18.43 -4.15
N ALA A 15 22.10 17.56 -3.16
CA ALA A 15 22.30 17.94 -1.78
C ALA A 15 23.79 18.15 -1.45
N ASP A 16 24.11 19.25 -0.80
CA ASP A 16 25.46 19.51 -0.27
C ASP A 16 25.66 18.94 1.13
N ARG A 17 24.59 18.96 1.93
CA ARG A 17 24.62 18.62 3.36
C ARG A 17 23.38 17.85 3.76
N VAL A 18 23.54 16.87 4.63
CA VAL A 18 22.47 16.04 5.20
C VAL A 18 22.44 16.22 6.70
N ILE A 19 21.25 16.53 7.23
CA ILE A 19 20.98 16.62 8.67
C ILE A 19 19.98 15.51 8.99
N TYR A 20 20.38 14.56 9.82
CA TYR A 20 19.49 13.50 10.29
C TYR A 20 18.93 13.84 11.67
N LEU A 21 17.61 13.91 11.74
CA LEU A 21 16.84 14.22 12.94
C LEU A 21 16.21 12.94 13.52
N LYS A 22 16.31 12.77 14.83
CA LYS A 22 15.61 11.72 15.57
C LYS A 22 15.14 12.26 16.91
N ASN A 23 13.89 11.99 17.25
CA ASN A 23 13.26 12.46 18.51
C ASN A 23 13.45 13.97 18.75
N GLY A 24 13.34 14.79 17.69
CA GLY A 24 13.46 16.23 17.76
C GLY A 24 14.90 16.74 17.96
N ARG A 25 15.93 15.89 17.83
CA ARG A 25 17.35 16.26 17.97
C ARG A 25 18.12 15.93 16.71
N ILE A 26 19.13 16.74 16.42
CA ILE A 26 20.10 16.43 15.36
C ILE A 26 21.02 15.31 15.87
N GLU A 27 20.91 14.12 15.29
CA GLU A 27 21.82 13.00 15.59
C GLU A 27 23.03 13.00 14.67
N LYS A 28 22.87 13.41 13.42
CA LYS A 28 23.97 13.48 12.45
C LYS A 28 23.86 14.73 11.59
N ASP A 29 25.02 15.30 11.28
CA ASP A 29 25.20 16.46 10.44
C ASP A 29 26.48 16.25 9.64
N MET A 30 26.37 16.10 8.33
CA MET A 30 27.49 15.72 7.47
C MET A 30 27.27 16.13 6.02
N SER A 31 28.33 16.03 5.20
CA SER A 31 28.20 16.22 3.75
C SER A 31 27.37 15.10 3.10
N ALA A 32 26.72 15.41 1.98
CA ALA A 32 25.98 14.40 1.22
C ALA A 32 26.90 13.26 0.74
N THR A 33 28.14 13.57 0.39
CA THR A 33 29.15 12.56 0.00
C THR A 33 29.49 11.59 1.14
N ALA A 34 29.60 12.08 2.37
CA ALA A 34 29.82 11.22 3.54
C ALA A 34 28.57 10.36 3.85
N PHE A 35 27.39 10.95 3.70
CA PHE A 35 26.13 10.24 3.90
C PHE A 35 25.91 9.13 2.84
N ALA A 36 26.34 9.35 1.59
CA ALA A 36 26.25 8.37 0.51
C ALA A 36 27.09 7.10 0.75
N GLN A 37 28.00 7.11 1.72
CA GLN A 37 28.80 5.94 2.09
C GLN A 37 28.08 5.00 3.08
N PHE A 38 26.89 5.37 3.56
CA PHE A 38 26.15 4.54 4.49
C PHE A 38 25.66 3.26 3.80
N SER A 39 25.84 2.13 4.49
CA SER A 39 25.30 0.86 4.03
C SER A 39 23.77 0.81 4.13
N GLU A 40 23.14 -0.04 3.33
CA GLU A 40 21.69 -0.28 3.40
C GLU A 40 21.24 -0.70 4.81
N GLU A 41 22.05 -1.42 5.54
CA GLU A 41 21.78 -1.83 6.92
C GLU A 41 21.79 -0.63 7.87
N GLN A 42 22.74 0.27 7.72
CA GLN A 42 22.81 1.49 8.51
C GLN A 42 21.61 2.40 8.24
N LEU A 43 21.23 2.57 6.97
CA LEU A 43 20.05 3.35 6.58
C LEU A 43 18.78 2.74 7.17
N ARG A 44 18.64 1.41 7.10
CA ARG A 44 17.49 0.71 7.67
C ARG A 44 17.41 0.88 9.19
N THR A 45 18.54 0.79 9.90
CA THR A 45 18.60 1.03 11.37
C THR A 45 18.19 2.46 11.74
N MET A 46 18.48 3.42 10.85
CA MET A 46 18.06 4.81 10.99
C MET A 46 16.59 5.04 10.58
N GLY A 47 15.89 4.01 10.10
CA GLY A 47 14.53 4.14 9.56
C GLY A 47 14.45 4.85 8.21
N LEU A 48 15.56 4.94 7.49
CA LEU A 48 15.64 5.60 6.20
C LEU A 48 15.50 4.62 5.04
N ARG A 49 15.07 5.12 3.90
CA ARG A 49 14.99 4.35 2.66
C ARG A 49 16.36 4.29 1.98
N SER A 50 16.53 3.31 1.09
CA SER A 50 17.73 3.16 0.26
C SER A 50 18.06 4.46 -0.49
N LEU A 51 19.36 4.74 -0.61
CA LEU A 51 19.90 5.82 -1.45
C LEU A 51 19.90 5.47 -2.95
N HIS A 52 19.69 4.20 -3.26
CA HIS A 52 19.67 3.72 -4.63
C HIS A 52 18.28 3.19 -4.98
N PRO A 53 17.77 3.46 -6.20
CA PRO A 53 16.58 2.79 -6.68
C PRO A 53 16.78 1.27 -6.60
N ALA A 54 15.80 0.56 -6.06
CA ALA A 54 15.89 -0.89 -5.96
C ALA A 54 16.17 -1.48 -7.35
N ARG A 55 17.36 -2.04 -7.54
CA ARG A 55 17.68 -2.84 -8.73
C ARG A 55 17.13 -4.23 -8.47
N PHE A 56 15.98 -4.52 -9.01
CA PHE A 56 15.41 -5.87 -9.01
C PHE A 56 16.19 -6.76 -9.99
N SER A 57 17.45 -7.06 -9.66
CA SER A 57 18.31 -7.93 -10.49
C SER A 57 17.92 -9.42 -10.43
N ASN A 58 17.13 -9.80 -9.43
CA ASN A 58 16.64 -11.16 -9.24
C ASN A 58 15.16 -11.14 -8.86
N ILE A 59 14.29 -10.80 -9.80
CA ILE A 59 12.88 -11.14 -9.67
C ILE A 59 12.83 -12.66 -9.81
N PRO A 60 12.51 -13.42 -8.74
CA PRO A 60 12.33 -14.85 -8.90
C PRO A 60 11.28 -15.06 -10.00
N ASN A 61 11.56 -15.96 -10.93
CA ASN A 61 10.56 -16.37 -11.90
C ASN A 61 9.36 -16.88 -11.10
N VAL A 62 8.32 -16.06 -11.03
CA VAL A 62 7.06 -16.48 -10.42
C VAL A 62 6.58 -17.64 -11.26
N VAL A 63 6.52 -18.83 -10.68
CA VAL A 63 5.87 -19.97 -11.31
C VAL A 63 4.41 -19.57 -11.47
N ILE A 64 4.04 -19.17 -12.67
CA ILE A 64 2.69 -18.77 -13.03
C ILE A 64 1.86 -20.03 -12.96
N GLY A 65 1.06 -20.19 -11.92
CA GLY A 65 0.10 -21.29 -11.83
C GLY A 65 -0.95 -21.19 -12.96
N ASP A 66 -1.58 -22.31 -13.29
CA ASP A 66 -2.60 -22.40 -14.34
C ASP A 66 -3.85 -21.55 -14.08
N SER A 67 -4.03 -21.03 -12.87
CA SER A 67 -5.14 -20.13 -12.53
C SER A 67 -4.75 -18.68 -12.70
N SER A 68 -5.56 -17.97 -13.46
CA SER A 68 -5.41 -16.54 -13.71
C SER A 68 -6.63 -15.77 -13.21
N ILE A 69 -6.43 -14.50 -12.91
CA ILE A 69 -7.52 -13.52 -12.78
C ILE A 69 -7.76 -12.97 -14.18
N GLU A 70 -8.94 -13.20 -14.73
CA GLU A 70 -9.31 -12.67 -16.04
C GLU A 70 -10.32 -11.54 -15.91
N VAL A 71 -10.06 -10.45 -16.62
CA VAL A 71 -10.95 -9.31 -16.78
C VAL A 71 -11.36 -9.23 -18.24
N LYS A 72 -12.66 -9.16 -18.50
CA LYS A 72 -13.20 -9.06 -19.87
C LYS A 72 -14.27 -7.98 -19.96
N ASP A 73 -14.19 -7.18 -21.02
CA ASP A 73 -15.13 -6.12 -21.36
C ASP A 73 -15.40 -5.17 -20.18
N PHE A 74 -14.35 -4.82 -19.46
CA PHE A 74 -14.46 -4.03 -18.24
C PHE A 74 -14.58 -2.55 -18.60
N LEU A 75 -15.78 -2.01 -18.43
CA LEU A 75 -16.16 -0.65 -18.80
C LEU A 75 -16.72 0.10 -17.60
N PHE A 76 -16.29 1.33 -17.43
CA PHE A 76 -16.85 2.21 -16.42
C PHE A 76 -16.88 3.67 -16.91
N SER A 77 -17.97 4.37 -16.57
CA SER A 77 -18.16 5.79 -16.92
C SER A 77 -18.69 6.58 -15.74
N TYR A 78 -18.19 7.78 -15.55
CA TYR A 78 -18.77 8.80 -14.68
C TYR A 78 -19.82 9.60 -15.49
N GLY A 79 -21.09 9.25 -15.33
CA GLY A 79 -22.15 9.81 -16.15
C GLY A 79 -21.94 9.48 -17.64
N LYS A 80 -21.67 10.50 -18.46
CA LYS A 80 -21.42 10.34 -19.90
C LYS A 80 -19.94 10.21 -20.27
N ILE A 81 -19.03 10.37 -19.30
CA ILE A 81 -17.60 10.37 -19.56
C ILE A 81 -17.07 8.96 -19.31
N GLU A 82 -16.57 8.31 -20.37
CA GLU A 82 -15.87 7.03 -20.26
C GLU A 82 -14.57 7.24 -19.48
N ALA A 83 -14.44 6.56 -18.33
CA ALA A 83 -13.29 6.65 -17.46
C ALA A 83 -12.37 5.43 -17.57
N MET A 84 -12.91 4.32 -18.07
CA MET A 84 -12.15 3.09 -18.22
C MET A 84 -12.82 2.17 -19.26
N ASN A 85 -11.99 1.58 -20.12
CA ASN A 85 -12.38 0.58 -21.10
C ASN A 85 -11.24 -0.43 -21.26
N ILE A 86 -11.42 -1.62 -20.72
CA ILE A 86 -10.42 -2.71 -20.77
C ILE A 86 -11.08 -3.92 -21.40
N PRO A 87 -10.85 -4.15 -22.70
CA PRO A 87 -11.46 -5.26 -23.42
C PRO A 87 -11.06 -6.61 -22.85
N LYS A 88 -9.77 -6.79 -22.54
CA LYS A 88 -9.26 -8.02 -21.92
C LYS A 88 -7.96 -7.76 -21.16
N MET A 89 -7.85 -8.38 -19.99
CA MET A 89 -6.62 -8.43 -19.21
C MET A 89 -6.56 -9.76 -18.47
N SER A 90 -5.37 -10.33 -18.36
CA SER A 90 -5.13 -11.53 -17.56
C SER A 90 -3.98 -11.26 -16.59
N VAL A 91 -4.17 -11.64 -15.35
CA VAL A 91 -3.16 -11.53 -14.29
C VAL A 91 -2.90 -12.92 -13.72
N PRO A 92 -1.65 -13.40 -13.76
CA PRO A 92 -1.31 -14.69 -13.15
C PRO A 92 -1.58 -14.69 -11.65
N GLN A 93 -2.02 -15.80 -11.11
CA GLN A 93 -2.18 -15.96 -9.67
C GLN A 93 -0.81 -15.86 -8.97
N GLY A 94 -0.79 -15.15 -7.84
CA GLY A 94 0.43 -14.92 -7.06
C GLY A 94 1.36 -13.83 -7.61
N ALA A 95 1.01 -13.21 -8.76
CA ALA A 95 1.81 -12.14 -9.33
C ALA A 95 1.55 -10.80 -8.63
N ILE A 96 2.60 -9.99 -8.50
CA ILE A 96 2.49 -8.57 -8.15
C ILE A 96 2.49 -7.78 -9.45
N VAL A 97 1.43 -7.02 -9.69
CA VAL A 97 1.23 -6.27 -10.93
C VAL A 97 1.33 -4.77 -10.67
N GLY A 98 2.27 -4.11 -11.37
CA GLY A 98 2.36 -2.65 -11.38
C GLY A 98 1.42 -2.05 -12.43
N ILE A 99 0.56 -1.10 -12.02
CA ILE A 99 -0.30 -0.32 -12.92
C ILE A 99 0.31 1.06 -13.10
N LEU A 100 0.78 1.36 -14.29
CA LEU A 100 1.46 2.61 -14.62
C LEU A 100 0.62 3.47 -15.55
N GLY A 101 0.83 4.77 -15.55
CA GLY A 101 0.16 5.74 -16.40
C GLY A 101 0.14 7.13 -15.79
N ASP A 102 -0.19 8.14 -16.57
CA ASP A 102 -0.25 9.54 -16.15
C ASP A 102 -1.31 9.80 -15.08
N ASN A 103 -1.23 10.98 -14.45
CA ASN A 103 -2.29 11.44 -13.56
C ASN A 103 -3.59 11.60 -14.35
N GLY A 104 -4.68 11.05 -13.82
CA GLY A 104 -5.95 11.03 -14.52
C GLY A 104 -6.17 9.86 -15.48
N ALA A 105 -5.18 8.98 -15.72
CA ALA A 105 -5.30 7.82 -16.62
C ALA A 105 -6.27 6.71 -16.15
N GLY A 106 -6.97 6.89 -15.02
CA GLY A 106 -7.97 5.94 -14.55
C GLY A 106 -7.45 4.83 -13.64
N LYS A 107 -6.17 4.87 -13.18
CA LYS A 107 -5.57 3.82 -12.32
C LYS A 107 -6.38 3.53 -11.06
N THR A 108 -6.74 4.58 -10.32
CA THR A 108 -7.54 4.47 -9.09
C THR A 108 -8.96 3.99 -9.39
N THR A 109 -9.55 4.48 -10.48
CA THR A 109 -10.87 4.02 -10.95
C THR A 109 -10.85 2.54 -11.27
N PHE A 110 -9.81 2.07 -11.97
CA PHE A 110 -9.63 0.65 -12.27
C PHE A 110 -9.54 -0.19 -10.99
N ALA A 111 -8.71 0.21 -10.02
CA ALA A 111 -8.59 -0.49 -8.75
C ALA A 111 -9.93 -0.55 -8.00
N LYS A 112 -10.68 0.56 -7.93
CA LYS A 112 -12.03 0.61 -7.34
C LYS A 112 -13.01 -0.31 -8.05
N CYS A 113 -12.98 -0.33 -9.39
CA CYS A 113 -13.83 -1.22 -10.17
C CYS A 113 -13.47 -2.70 -9.92
N LEU A 114 -12.18 -3.06 -9.86
CA LEU A 114 -11.74 -4.42 -9.54
C LEU A 114 -12.24 -4.87 -8.16
N CYS A 115 -12.12 -4.01 -7.16
CA CYS A 115 -12.58 -4.31 -5.80
C CYS A 115 -14.11 -4.28 -5.66
N GLY A 116 -14.87 -3.90 -6.71
CA GLY A 116 -16.32 -3.83 -6.67
C GLY A 116 -16.90 -2.60 -5.97
N LEU A 117 -16.07 -1.62 -5.64
CA LEU A 117 -16.51 -0.35 -5.02
C LEU A 117 -17.33 0.49 -5.99
N GLU A 118 -17.01 0.43 -7.29
CA GLU A 118 -17.81 1.04 -8.36
C GLU A 118 -18.82 0.01 -8.89
N LYS A 119 -20.03 0.04 -8.33
CA LYS A 119 -21.08 -0.95 -8.60
C LYS A 119 -21.59 -0.93 -10.04
N SER A 120 -21.48 0.20 -10.75
CA SER A 120 -21.92 0.38 -12.12
C SER A 120 -20.89 -0.06 -13.16
N ALA A 121 -19.72 -0.51 -12.75
CA ALA A 121 -18.73 -1.10 -13.65
C ALA A 121 -19.31 -2.35 -14.34
N LYS A 122 -19.26 -2.37 -15.65
CA LYS A 122 -19.70 -3.49 -16.50
C LYS A 122 -18.54 -4.42 -16.78
N GLY A 123 -18.84 -5.57 -17.36
CA GLY A 123 -17.85 -6.60 -17.67
C GLY A 123 -17.73 -7.68 -16.61
N THR A 124 -16.79 -8.59 -16.79
CA THR A 124 -16.61 -9.76 -15.94
C THR A 124 -15.21 -9.79 -15.33
N LEU A 125 -15.14 -10.15 -14.06
CA LEU A 125 -13.94 -10.55 -13.37
C LEU A 125 -14.07 -12.03 -13.01
N GLN A 126 -13.13 -12.84 -13.47
CA GLN A 126 -13.11 -14.28 -13.22
C GLN A 126 -11.83 -14.65 -12.47
N ILE A 127 -11.95 -15.45 -11.42
CA ILE A 127 -10.83 -16.06 -10.70
C ILE A 127 -10.98 -17.57 -10.77
N GLY A 128 -10.08 -18.22 -11.48
CA GLY A 128 -10.22 -19.65 -11.79
C GLY A 128 -11.52 -19.94 -12.55
N LYS A 129 -12.43 -20.67 -11.94
CA LYS A 129 -13.76 -21.01 -12.54
C LYS A 129 -14.88 -20.07 -12.08
N GLU A 130 -14.62 -19.18 -11.14
CA GLU A 130 -15.66 -18.36 -10.51
C GLU A 130 -15.72 -16.96 -11.14
N ILE A 131 -16.91 -16.57 -11.62
CA ILE A 131 -17.17 -15.21 -12.10
C ILE A 131 -17.70 -14.38 -10.93
N LEU A 132 -17.03 -13.28 -10.64
CA LEU A 132 -17.29 -12.42 -9.48
C LEU A 132 -18.10 -11.19 -9.85
N GLY A 133 -19.31 -11.08 -9.33
CA GLY A 133 -20.08 -9.84 -9.32
C GLY A 133 -19.52 -8.82 -8.30
N ALA A 134 -20.00 -7.56 -8.36
CA ALA A 134 -19.51 -6.48 -7.48
C ALA A 134 -19.56 -6.86 -5.99
N LYS A 135 -20.64 -7.45 -5.51
CA LYS A 135 -20.77 -7.87 -4.10
C LYS A 135 -19.76 -8.95 -3.67
N GLN A 136 -19.42 -9.85 -4.57
CA GLN A 136 -18.43 -10.92 -4.31
C GLN A 136 -17.01 -10.34 -4.34
N ARG A 137 -16.74 -9.39 -5.26
CA ARG A 137 -15.45 -8.68 -5.33
C ARG A 137 -15.15 -7.94 -4.04
N ILE A 138 -16.11 -7.18 -3.49
CA ILE A 138 -15.95 -6.48 -2.20
C ILE A 138 -15.52 -7.44 -1.09
N LYS A 139 -16.02 -8.69 -1.09
CA LYS A 139 -15.65 -9.68 -0.06
C LYS A 139 -14.30 -10.35 -0.29
N LYS A 140 -13.79 -10.35 -1.52
CA LYS A 140 -12.56 -11.08 -1.92
C LYS A 140 -11.38 -10.16 -2.23
N CYS A 141 -11.60 -8.87 -2.39
CA CYS A 141 -10.59 -7.89 -2.73
C CYS A 141 -10.43 -6.87 -1.61
N TYR A 142 -9.21 -6.58 -1.26
CA TYR A 142 -8.87 -5.52 -0.32
C TYR A 142 -8.19 -4.38 -1.07
N MET A 143 -8.42 -3.15 -0.62
CA MET A 143 -7.84 -1.96 -1.23
C MET A 143 -7.33 -1.02 -0.16
N VAL A 144 -6.04 -0.68 -0.23
CA VAL A 144 -5.48 0.42 0.56
C VAL A 144 -5.56 1.69 -0.29
N MET A 145 -6.23 2.71 0.22
CA MET A 145 -6.39 3.98 -0.51
C MET A 145 -5.12 4.82 -0.44
N GLN A 146 -4.94 5.71 -1.42
CA GLN A 146 -3.83 6.66 -1.43
C GLN A 146 -3.88 7.59 -0.22
N ASP A 147 -5.06 8.06 0.15
CA ASP A 147 -5.33 8.76 1.41
C ASP A 147 -6.02 7.80 2.38
N VAL A 148 -5.23 7.22 3.27
CA VAL A 148 -5.71 6.26 4.27
C VAL A 148 -6.59 6.89 5.34
N ASN A 149 -6.62 8.23 5.48
CA ASN A 149 -7.51 8.89 6.42
C ASN A 149 -8.99 8.62 6.11
N HIS A 150 -9.31 8.26 4.87
CA HIS A 150 -10.66 7.88 4.46
C HIS A 150 -11.03 6.43 4.78
N GLN A 151 -10.11 5.67 5.37
CA GLN A 151 -10.33 4.26 5.73
C GLN A 151 -10.30 4.00 7.23
N LEU A 152 -9.87 4.97 8.03
CA LEU A 152 -9.71 4.84 9.49
C LEU A 152 -10.87 5.56 10.19
N PHE A 153 -11.71 4.81 10.89
CA PHE A 153 -12.98 5.33 11.46
C PHE A 153 -13.15 5.08 12.94
N THR A 154 -12.35 4.18 13.53
CA THR A 154 -12.53 3.73 14.90
C THR A 154 -11.85 4.65 15.91
N GLU A 155 -12.14 4.43 17.19
CA GLU A 155 -11.57 5.22 18.29
C GLU A 155 -10.17 4.76 18.68
N SER A 156 -9.81 3.50 18.39
CA SER A 156 -8.48 2.96 18.66
C SER A 156 -7.90 2.19 17.48
N VAL A 157 -6.57 2.09 17.43
CA VAL A 157 -5.86 1.28 16.44
C VAL A 157 -6.23 -0.20 16.57
N SER A 158 -6.45 -0.66 17.79
CA SER A 158 -6.91 -2.04 18.07
C SER A 158 -8.28 -2.30 17.47
N ASP A 159 -9.24 -1.39 17.65
CA ASP A 159 -10.58 -1.52 17.08
C ASP A 159 -10.56 -1.52 15.56
N GLU A 160 -9.67 -0.72 14.94
CA GLU A 160 -9.56 -0.66 13.49
C GLU A 160 -9.15 -2.01 12.89
N ILE A 161 -8.21 -2.71 13.52
CA ILE A 161 -7.80 -4.04 13.09
C ILE A 161 -8.92 -5.05 13.35
N MET A 162 -9.56 -5.01 14.52
CA MET A 162 -10.68 -5.91 14.86
C MET A 162 -11.87 -5.74 13.92
N LEU A 163 -12.13 -4.53 13.42
CA LEU A 163 -13.20 -4.26 12.46
C LEU A 163 -13.10 -5.11 11.19
N SER A 164 -11.89 -5.43 10.76
CA SER A 164 -11.64 -6.24 9.57
C SER A 164 -11.72 -7.75 9.83
N MET A 165 -11.75 -8.18 11.09
CA MET A 165 -11.85 -9.59 11.47
C MET A 165 -13.29 -10.09 11.34
N GLN A 166 -13.46 -11.33 10.96
CA GLN A 166 -14.80 -11.94 10.79
C GLN A 166 -15.29 -12.60 12.09
N GLY A 167 -15.06 -11.98 13.26
CA GLY A 167 -15.61 -12.36 14.55
C GLY A 167 -15.61 -13.87 14.85
N GLN A 168 -14.52 -14.38 15.40
CA GLN A 168 -14.50 -15.72 15.96
C GLN A 168 -15.06 -15.64 17.40
N ASP A 169 -14.20 -15.71 18.38
CA ASP A 169 -14.51 -15.35 19.75
C ASP A 169 -13.64 -14.15 20.17
N GLU A 170 -14.14 -13.37 21.12
CA GLU A 170 -13.50 -12.11 21.53
C GLU A 170 -12.04 -12.28 21.97
N GLN A 171 -11.71 -13.41 22.61
CA GLN A 171 -10.34 -13.65 23.09
C GLN A 171 -9.40 -14.01 21.94
N THR A 172 -9.88 -14.77 20.96
CA THR A 172 -9.11 -15.13 19.76
C THR A 172 -8.84 -13.89 18.91
N ASP A 173 -9.87 -13.05 18.73
CA ASP A 173 -9.73 -11.80 17.96
C ASP A 173 -8.74 -10.83 18.61
N LYS A 174 -8.75 -10.70 19.95
CA LYS A 174 -7.77 -9.90 20.69
C LYS A 174 -6.34 -10.41 20.52
N ASN A 175 -6.13 -11.71 20.66
CA ASN A 175 -4.79 -12.30 20.50
C ASN A 175 -4.24 -12.09 19.09
N GLN A 176 -5.07 -12.31 18.07
CA GLN A 176 -4.70 -12.08 16.67
C GLN A 176 -4.40 -10.59 16.39
N THR A 177 -5.20 -9.69 16.97
CA THR A 177 -4.97 -8.23 16.88
C THR A 177 -3.58 -7.87 17.43
N GLU A 178 -3.20 -8.39 18.59
CA GLU A 178 -1.90 -8.10 19.19
C GLU A 178 -0.74 -8.69 18.36
N GLU A 179 -0.91 -9.87 17.77
CA GLU A 179 0.08 -10.45 16.85
C GLU A 179 0.26 -9.59 15.59
N ILE A 180 -0.83 -9.13 14.98
CA ILE A 180 -0.79 -8.25 13.83
C ILE A 180 -0.11 -6.92 14.19
N LEU A 181 -0.52 -6.29 15.28
CA LEU A 181 0.06 -5.04 15.75
C LEU A 181 1.56 -5.17 16.04
N SER A 182 1.97 -6.29 16.64
CA SER A 182 3.38 -6.58 16.89
C SER A 182 4.17 -6.72 15.58
N SER A 183 3.64 -7.47 14.60
CA SER A 183 4.28 -7.67 13.29
C SER A 183 4.44 -6.37 12.51
N LEU A 184 3.52 -5.43 12.70
CA LEU A 184 3.52 -4.10 12.09
C LEU A 184 4.31 -3.04 12.90
N ASN A 185 4.89 -3.39 14.05
CA ASN A 185 5.51 -2.47 15.00
C ASN A 185 4.55 -1.34 15.41
N LEU A 186 3.34 -1.70 15.81
CA LEU A 186 2.26 -0.79 16.20
C LEU A 186 1.68 -1.11 17.58
N LEU A 187 2.17 -2.14 18.27
CA LEU A 187 1.60 -2.62 19.53
C LEU A 187 1.56 -1.52 20.63
N GLU A 188 2.57 -0.66 20.68
CA GLU A 188 2.63 0.46 21.63
C GLU A 188 1.59 1.55 21.36
N TYR A 189 1.00 1.57 20.16
CA TYR A 189 -0.01 2.54 19.71
C TYR A 189 -1.43 1.99 19.75
N LYS A 190 -1.66 0.77 20.25
CA LYS A 190 -2.93 0.05 20.14
C LYS A 190 -4.15 0.80 20.67
N GLU A 191 -3.96 1.58 21.74
CA GLU A 191 -5.02 2.36 22.39
C GLU A 191 -5.14 3.79 21.84
N LEU A 192 -4.26 4.20 20.92
CA LEU A 192 -4.31 5.55 20.36
C LEU A 192 -5.36 5.64 19.27
N HIS A 193 -5.95 6.82 19.14
CA HIS A 193 -6.84 7.11 18.01
C HIS A 193 -6.04 7.05 16.70
N PRO A 194 -6.51 6.35 15.65
CA PRO A 194 -5.76 6.17 14.40
C PRO A 194 -5.30 7.48 13.75
N MET A 195 -6.07 8.56 13.91
CA MET A 195 -5.70 9.86 13.36
C MET A 195 -4.51 10.52 14.04
N SER A 196 -4.10 10.09 15.23
CA SER A 196 -2.90 10.59 15.91
C SER A 196 -1.60 9.97 15.39
N LEU A 197 -1.68 8.92 14.60
CA LEU A 197 -0.54 8.22 14.02
C LEU A 197 0.13 9.02 12.92
N SER A 198 1.43 8.77 12.70
CA SER A 198 2.14 9.27 11.52
C SER A 198 1.59 8.66 10.22
N GLY A 199 1.82 9.30 9.07
CA GLY A 199 1.32 8.81 7.79
C GLY A 199 1.74 7.37 7.48
N GLY A 200 2.98 6.98 7.79
CA GLY A 200 3.46 5.61 7.59
C GLY A 200 2.85 4.61 8.56
N GLN A 201 2.55 5.02 9.81
CA GLN A 201 1.82 4.19 10.77
C GLN A 201 0.39 3.97 10.32
N LYS A 202 -0.31 5.03 9.88
CA LYS A 202 -1.67 4.93 9.32
C LYS A 202 -1.75 3.97 8.13
N GLN A 203 -0.76 4.01 7.23
CA GLN A 203 -0.67 3.08 6.09
C GLN A 203 -0.50 1.63 6.51
N ARG A 204 0.11 1.36 7.66
CA ARG A 204 0.24 0.00 8.19
C ARG A 204 -1.01 -0.49 8.90
N VAL A 205 -1.83 0.43 9.42
CA VAL A 205 -3.12 0.08 10.05
C VAL A 205 -4.19 -0.20 8.99
N ALA A 206 -4.25 0.60 7.91
CA ALA A 206 -5.21 0.45 6.80
C ALA A 206 -4.92 -0.79 5.93
#